data_55acfba191f117bd352ace4fc1cb3154
#
_entry.id   55acfba191f117bd352ace4fc1cb3154
#
_cell.length_a   1.000
_cell.length_b   1.000
_cell.length_c   1.000
_cell.angle_alpha   90.00
_cell.angle_beta   90.00
_cell.angle_gamma   90.00
#
_symmetry.space_group_name_H-M   'P 1'
#
loop_
_entity.id
_entity.type
_entity.pdbx_description
1 polymer ?
#
loop_
_entity_poly.entity_id
_entity_poly.type
_entity_poly.pdbx_seq_one_letter_code
_entity_poly.pdbx_strand_id
1 'polypeptide(L)'
;MAAGDKIFLDTDVVLDHLADRQPFSEYAHRLFALAEQDKITLCVSALSFSNLYYILRKLKNGDEALSLLRKLKGLVKVTLVGEAEVKSALGQNFKDFEDALQCFSAKTESDIYVIITRNKFDFPKNLIRAESPEEFLAKRKDDTR
;
A
#
# COMPACT_ATOMS: atom_id res chain seq x y z
N MET A 1 -16.22 -16.57 -5.97
CA MET A 1 -15.49 -16.54 -4.74
C MET A 1 -14.91 -15.17 -4.49
N ALA A 2 -15.00 -14.73 -3.32
CA ALA A 2 -14.39 -13.46 -3.01
C ALA A 2 -12.89 -13.59 -3.16
N ALA A 3 -12.32 -12.63 -3.78
CA ALA A 3 -10.92 -12.43 -3.72
C ALA A 3 -10.56 -12.27 -2.27
N GLY A 4 -10.10 -12.77 -1.49
CA GLY A 4 -9.78 -12.62 -0.09
C GLY A 4 -9.83 -11.19 0.42
N ASP A 5 -9.24 -10.97 1.55
CA ASP A 5 -9.29 -9.69 2.22
C ASP A 5 -8.70 -8.58 1.37
N LYS A 6 -9.34 -7.42 1.41
CA LYS A 6 -8.78 -6.20 0.81
C LYS A 6 -7.93 -5.47 1.82
N ILE A 7 -6.69 -5.24 1.46
CA ILE A 7 -5.75 -4.50 2.30
C ILE A 7 -5.13 -3.37 1.51
N PHE A 8 -4.76 -2.31 2.20
CA PHE A 8 -4.15 -1.14 1.59
C PHE A 8 -2.65 -1.12 1.91
N LEU A 9 -1.83 -0.89 0.89
CA LEU A 9 -0.38 -0.81 1.08
C LEU A 9 0.09 0.63 1.08
N ASP A 10 0.81 1.02 2.11
CA ASP A 10 1.54 2.28 2.14
C ASP A 10 2.65 2.26 1.07
N THR A 11 3.03 3.42 0.58
CA THR A 11 4.03 3.57 -0.48
C THR A 11 5.33 2.84 -0.18
N ASP A 12 5.83 2.93 1.06
CA ASP A 12 7.10 2.29 1.42
C ASP A 12 7.07 0.77 1.27
N VAL A 13 5.93 0.14 1.59
CA VAL A 13 5.80 -1.31 1.45
C VAL A 13 5.82 -1.71 -0.02
N VAL A 14 5.15 -0.94 -0.88
CA VAL A 14 5.18 -1.19 -2.32
C VAL A 14 6.59 -1.03 -2.86
N LEU A 15 7.28 0.02 -2.43
CA LEU A 15 8.66 0.29 -2.86
C LEU A 15 9.61 -0.81 -2.40
N ASP A 16 9.42 -1.34 -1.20
CA ASP A 16 10.22 -2.47 -0.71
C ASP A 16 10.16 -3.65 -1.67
N HIS A 17 8.97 -3.89 -2.23
CA HIS A 17 8.79 -4.95 -3.21
C HIS A 17 9.43 -4.61 -4.57
N LEU A 18 9.12 -3.42 -5.10
CA LEU A 18 9.56 -3.04 -6.45
C LEU A 18 11.07 -2.84 -6.54
N ALA A 19 11.70 -2.34 -5.48
CA ALA A 19 13.14 -2.06 -5.44
C ALA A 19 13.92 -3.09 -4.65
N ASP A 20 13.27 -4.17 -4.18
CA ASP A 20 13.88 -5.24 -3.41
C ASP A 20 14.72 -4.73 -2.24
N ARG A 21 14.14 -3.86 -1.41
CA ARG A 21 14.85 -3.22 -0.31
C ARG A 21 14.96 -4.14 0.91
N GLN A 22 16.18 -4.56 1.22
CA GLN A 22 16.45 -5.38 2.40
C GLN A 22 16.44 -4.52 3.67
N PRO A 23 16.01 -5.06 4.81
CA PRO A 23 15.49 -6.42 5.03
C PRO A 23 13.99 -6.54 4.82
N PHE A 24 13.33 -5.49 4.33
CA PHE A 24 11.86 -5.38 4.28
C PHE A 24 11.24 -6.13 3.10
N SER A 25 12.01 -6.34 2.04
CA SER A 25 11.48 -6.88 0.78
C SER A 25 10.92 -8.29 0.92
N GLU A 26 11.45 -9.11 1.83
CA GLU A 26 10.94 -10.47 2.01
C GLU A 26 9.44 -10.46 2.34
N TYR A 27 9.04 -9.64 3.30
CA TYR A 27 7.62 -9.57 3.69
C TYR A 27 6.77 -8.96 2.58
N ALA A 28 7.28 -7.92 1.94
CA ALA A 28 6.57 -7.29 0.82
C ALA A 28 6.36 -8.28 -0.33
N HIS A 29 7.38 -9.05 -0.68
CA HIS A 29 7.26 -10.08 -1.73
C HIS A 29 6.18 -11.11 -1.39
N ARG A 30 6.08 -11.51 -0.13
CA ARG A 30 5.08 -12.49 0.31
C ARG A 30 3.67 -11.94 0.19
N LEU A 31 3.47 -10.65 0.47
CA LEU A 31 2.17 -10.00 0.26
C LEU A 31 1.76 -10.06 -1.21
N PHE A 32 2.69 -9.73 -2.10
CA PHE A 32 2.40 -9.76 -3.53
C PHE A 32 2.18 -11.19 -4.04
N ALA A 33 2.88 -12.17 -3.47
CA ALA A 33 2.66 -13.58 -3.81
C ALA A 33 1.24 -14.02 -3.43
N LEU A 34 0.76 -13.61 -2.26
CA LEU A 34 -0.62 -13.92 -1.85
C LEU A 34 -1.64 -13.28 -2.80
N ALA A 35 -1.37 -12.07 -3.27
CA ALA A 35 -2.25 -11.39 -4.23
C ALA A 35 -2.27 -12.11 -5.57
N GLU A 36 -1.13 -12.58 -6.03
CA GLU A 36 -1.03 -13.36 -7.28
C GLU A 36 -1.80 -14.67 -7.21
N GLN A 37 -1.94 -15.22 -6.00
CA GLN A 37 -2.72 -16.44 -5.75
C GLN A 37 -4.20 -16.15 -5.45
N ASP A 38 -4.62 -14.91 -5.62
CA ASP A 38 -6.00 -14.44 -5.34
C ASP A 38 -6.45 -14.68 -3.90
N LYS A 39 -5.50 -14.76 -2.97
CA LYS A 39 -5.82 -14.94 -1.54
C LYS A 39 -6.08 -13.63 -0.83
N ILE A 40 -5.53 -12.53 -1.34
CA ILE A 40 -5.80 -11.18 -0.87
C ILE A 40 -5.90 -10.24 -2.06
N THR A 41 -6.53 -9.09 -1.85
CA THR A 41 -6.56 -8.00 -2.84
C THR A 41 -5.74 -6.85 -2.30
N LEU A 42 -4.70 -6.46 -3.03
CA LEU A 42 -3.86 -5.33 -2.66
C LEU A 42 -4.43 -4.05 -3.25
N CYS A 43 -4.55 -3.03 -2.44
CA CYS A 43 -5.00 -1.70 -2.86
C CYS A 43 -3.90 -0.69 -2.62
N VAL A 44 -3.70 0.20 -3.59
CA VAL A 44 -2.65 1.22 -3.56
C VAL A 44 -3.27 2.52 -4.04
N SER A 45 -2.97 3.64 -3.39
CA SER A 45 -3.56 4.92 -3.79
C SER A 45 -2.96 5.44 -5.09
N ALA A 46 -3.75 6.25 -5.79
CA ALA A 46 -3.27 6.97 -6.97
C ALA A 46 -2.03 7.83 -6.64
N LEU A 47 -2.00 8.41 -5.43
CA LEU A 47 -0.86 9.21 -4.97
C LEU A 47 0.42 8.38 -4.94
N SER A 48 0.34 7.14 -4.47
CA SER A 48 1.52 6.27 -4.39
C SER A 48 2.16 6.04 -5.76
N PHE A 49 1.37 5.95 -6.82
CA PHE A 49 1.93 5.78 -8.17
C PHE A 49 2.83 6.94 -8.56
N SER A 50 2.43 8.18 -8.25
CA SER A 50 3.26 9.35 -8.51
C SER A 50 4.54 9.33 -7.67
N ASN A 51 4.41 9.05 -6.39
CA ASN A 51 5.55 9.01 -5.48
C ASN A 51 6.54 7.91 -5.88
N LEU A 52 6.04 6.75 -6.23
CA LEU A 52 6.87 5.63 -6.68
C LEU A 52 7.63 5.97 -7.96
N TYR A 53 6.97 6.64 -8.91
CA TYR A 53 7.63 7.02 -10.14
C TYR A 53 8.87 7.87 -9.86
N TYR A 54 8.74 8.90 -9.02
CA TYR A 54 9.87 9.80 -8.73
C TYR A 54 11.02 9.06 -8.03
N ILE A 55 10.71 8.15 -7.12
CA ILE A 55 11.75 7.39 -6.41
C ILE A 55 12.41 6.39 -7.36
N LEU A 56 11.62 5.61 -8.10
CA LEU A 56 12.14 4.59 -9.00
C LEU A 56 12.94 5.20 -10.14
N ARG A 57 12.55 6.38 -10.64
CA ARG A 57 13.27 7.06 -11.68
C ARG A 57 14.69 7.41 -11.23
N LYS A 58 14.86 7.78 -9.96
CA LYS A 58 16.18 8.11 -9.40
C LYS A 58 17.03 6.86 -9.17
N LEU A 59 16.38 5.76 -8.75
CA LEU A 59 17.11 4.51 -8.48
C LEU A 59 17.48 3.75 -9.76
N LYS A 60 16.71 3.91 -10.79
CA LYS A 60 16.89 3.21 -12.07
C LYS A 60 16.90 4.24 -13.20
N ASN A 61 15.84 4.30 -13.98
CA ASN A 61 15.60 5.33 -15.00
C ASN A 61 14.09 5.42 -15.26
N GLY A 62 13.68 6.39 -16.10
CA GLY A 62 12.26 6.63 -16.34
C GLY A 62 11.56 5.45 -17.01
N ASP A 63 12.21 4.81 -17.98
CA ASP A 63 11.59 3.67 -18.70
C ASP A 63 11.39 2.48 -17.80
N GLU A 64 12.38 2.15 -16.97
CA GLU A 64 12.26 1.06 -16.01
C GLU A 64 11.21 1.37 -14.94
N ALA A 65 11.16 2.63 -14.48
CA ALA A 65 10.16 3.05 -13.51
C ALA A 65 8.75 2.82 -14.07
N LEU A 66 8.48 3.25 -15.29
CA LEU A 66 7.17 3.05 -15.91
C LEU A 66 6.87 1.58 -16.13
N SER A 67 7.86 0.78 -16.51
CA SER A 67 7.68 -0.67 -16.67
C SER A 67 7.25 -1.30 -15.35
N LEU A 68 7.90 -0.94 -14.24
CA LEU A 68 7.55 -1.46 -12.92
C LEU A 68 6.15 -1.02 -12.50
N LEU A 69 5.77 0.22 -12.79
CA LEU A 69 4.44 0.71 -12.46
C LEU A 69 3.34 0.02 -13.26
N ARG A 70 3.62 -0.32 -14.53
CA ARG A 70 2.66 -1.08 -15.34
C ARG A 70 2.44 -2.48 -14.75
N LYS A 71 3.51 -3.14 -14.30
CA LYS A 71 3.40 -4.43 -13.63
C LYS A 71 2.61 -4.30 -12.34
N LEU A 72 2.90 -3.27 -11.56
CA LEU A 72 2.17 -3.00 -10.32
C LEU A 72 0.68 -2.85 -10.59
N LYS A 73 0.30 -2.06 -11.61
CA LYS A 73 -1.10 -1.83 -11.94
C LYS A 73 -1.84 -3.13 -12.25
N GLY A 74 -1.15 -4.12 -12.79
CA GLY A 74 -1.73 -5.43 -13.07
C GLY A 74 -2.00 -6.27 -11.81
N LEU A 75 -1.41 -5.90 -10.68
CA LEU A 75 -1.48 -6.68 -9.43
C LEU A 75 -2.32 -6.01 -8.35
N VAL A 76 -2.65 -4.73 -8.49
CA VAL A 76 -3.32 -3.97 -7.43
C VAL A 76 -4.55 -3.25 -7.94
N LYS A 77 -5.46 -2.97 -7.00
CA LYS A 77 -6.57 -2.04 -7.22
C LYS A 77 -6.10 -0.65 -6.82
N VAL A 78 -6.37 0.35 -7.66
CA VAL A 78 -5.99 1.74 -7.35
C VAL A 78 -7.13 2.41 -6.62
N THR A 79 -6.83 3.06 -5.49
CA THR A 79 -7.84 3.80 -4.73
C THR A 79 -7.80 5.29 -5.05
N LEU A 80 -8.93 5.93 -4.86
CA LEU A 80 -9.15 7.32 -5.26
C LEU A 80 -8.44 8.31 -4.33
N VAL A 81 -7.82 9.33 -4.92
CA VAL A 81 -7.39 10.53 -4.20
C VAL A 81 -7.93 11.72 -4.98
N GLY A 82 -9.01 12.28 -4.50
CA GLY A 82 -9.67 13.41 -5.14
C GLY A 82 -9.92 14.54 -4.14
N GLU A 83 -10.80 15.44 -4.52
CA GLU A 83 -11.09 16.64 -3.71
C GLU A 83 -11.57 16.28 -2.30
N ALA A 84 -12.43 15.27 -2.18
CA ALA A 84 -12.98 14.89 -0.88
C ALA A 84 -11.87 14.40 0.07
N GLU A 85 -10.94 13.62 -0.45
CA GLU A 85 -9.83 13.07 0.34
C GLU A 85 -8.85 14.17 0.76
N VAL A 86 -8.58 15.11 -0.13
CA VAL A 86 -7.74 16.27 0.19
C VAL A 86 -8.38 17.09 1.31
N LYS A 87 -9.67 17.36 1.19
CA LYS A 87 -10.42 18.12 2.19
C LYS A 87 -10.40 17.42 3.55
N SER A 88 -10.66 16.12 3.56
CA SER A 88 -10.63 15.33 4.80
C SER A 88 -9.24 15.32 5.43
N ALA A 89 -8.20 15.15 4.63
CA ALA A 89 -6.83 15.13 5.10
C ALA A 89 -6.43 16.46 5.74
N LEU A 90 -6.84 17.58 5.14
CA LEU A 90 -6.56 18.91 5.69
C LEU A 90 -7.30 19.17 6.99
N GLY A 91 -8.42 18.49 7.23
CA GLY A 91 -9.23 18.63 8.43
C GLY A 91 -8.76 17.78 9.59
N GLN A 92 -7.74 16.96 9.43
CA GLN A 92 -7.25 16.07 10.47
C GLN A 92 -5.88 16.50 10.99
N ASN A 93 -5.57 16.03 12.19
CA ASN A 93 -4.33 16.39 12.87
C ASN A 93 -3.29 15.28 12.72
N PHE A 94 -2.88 14.99 11.49
CA PHE A 94 -1.81 14.04 11.20
C PHE A 94 -0.46 14.74 11.28
N LYS A 95 0.59 14.00 11.64
CA LYS A 95 1.95 14.50 11.58
C LYS A 95 2.41 14.73 10.15
N ASP A 96 1.95 13.89 9.24
CA ASP A 96 2.36 13.90 7.84
C ASP A 96 1.12 13.94 6.97
N PHE A 97 1.08 14.95 6.08
CA PHE A 97 -0.07 15.14 5.19
C PHE A 97 -0.24 13.98 4.21
N GLU A 98 0.87 13.42 3.74
CA GLU A 98 0.80 12.28 2.83
C GLU A 98 0.13 11.08 3.51
N ASP A 99 0.47 10.81 4.78
CA ASP A 99 -0.17 9.73 5.55
C ASP A 99 -1.67 9.97 5.68
N ALA A 100 -2.06 11.24 5.87
CA ALA A 100 -3.49 11.59 5.93
C ALA A 100 -4.18 11.29 4.60
N LEU A 101 -3.57 11.64 3.48
CA LEU A 101 -4.13 11.35 2.16
C LEU A 101 -4.24 9.84 1.94
N GLN A 102 -3.22 9.07 2.34
CA GLN A 102 -3.25 7.62 2.23
C GLN A 102 -4.40 7.03 3.05
N CYS A 103 -4.57 7.52 4.27
CA CYS A 103 -5.65 7.07 5.14
C CYS A 103 -7.02 7.28 4.49
N PHE A 104 -7.27 8.48 4.00
CA PHE A 104 -8.59 8.79 3.41
C PHE A 104 -8.77 8.15 2.04
N SER A 105 -7.71 7.91 1.30
CA SER A 105 -7.78 7.12 0.07
C SER A 105 -8.22 5.69 0.39
N ALA A 106 -7.61 5.06 1.40
CA ALA A 106 -8.01 3.71 1.82
C ALA A 106 -9.48 3.66 2.21
N LYS A 107 -9.98 4.71 2.87
CA LYS A 107 -11.37 4.78 3.32
C LYS A 107 -12.38 4.98 2.20
N THR A 108 -11.94 5.24 0.96
CA THR A 108 -12.86 5.28 -0.18
C THR A 108 -13.41 3.90 -0.53
N GLU A 109 -12.73 2.84 -0.09
CA GLU A 109 -13.19 1.46 -0.25
C GLU A 109 -13.57 0.93 1.12
N SER A 110 -14.88 0.77 1.35
CA SER A 110 -15.40 0.42 2.68
C SER A 110 -14.96 -0.96 3.17
N ASP A 111 -14.56 -1.84 2.28
CA ASP A 111 -14.14 -3.20 2.62
C ASP A 111 -12.63 -3.33 2.81
N ILE A 112 -11.86 -2.26 2.67
CA ILE A 112 -10.47 -2.23 3.13
C ILE A 112 -10.49 -2.10 4.65
N TYR A 113 -9.93 -3.09 5.34
CA TYR A 113 -10.00 -3.10 6.80
C TYR A 113 -8.68 -2.76 7.50
N VAL A 114 -7.59 -2.70 6.75
CA VAL A 114 -6.27 -2.46 7.35
C VAL A 114 -5.34 -1.77 6.36
N ILE A 115 -4.50 -0.87 6.86
CA ILE A 115 -3.35 -0.33 6.13
C ILE A 115 -2.12 -1.13 6.55
N ILE A 116 -1.37 -1.62 5.58
CA ILE A 116 -0.08 -2.27 5.82
C ILE A 116 1.01 -1.24 5.64
N THR A 117 1.76 -1.00 6.70
CA THR A 117 2.77 0.08 6.74
C THR A 117 3.89 -0.30 7.69
N ARG A 118 5.09 0.25 7.46
CA ARG A 118 6.19 0.12 8.41
C ARG A 118 6.08 1.10 9.59
N ASN A 119 5.19 2.07 9.49
CA ASN A 119 5.05 3.16 10.46
C ASN A 119 3.63 3.21 11.03
N LYS A 120 3.18 2.11 11.62
CA LYS A 120 1.78 1.96 12.03
C LYS A 120 1.30 3.03 13.04
N PHE A 121 2.21 3.57 13.83
CA PHE A 121 1.84 4.59 14.82
C PHE A 121 1.58 5.96 14.21
N ASP A 122 1.89 6.14 12.93
CA ASP A 122 1.57 7.38 12.22
C ASP A 122 0.10 7.43 11.80
N PHE A 123 -0.65 6.33 11.95
CA PHE A 123 -2.06 6.25 11.58
C PHE A 123 -2.94 6.17 12.82
N PRO A 124 -3.85 7.13 13.05
CA PRO A 124 -4.74 7.11 14.21
C PRO A 124 -5.65 5.89 14.22
N LYS A 125 -5.67 5.18 15.35
CA LYS A 125 -6.45 3.95 15.49
C LYS A 125 -7.95 4.15 15.30
N ASN A 126 -8.44 5.34 15.63
CA ASN A 126 -9.86 5.66 15.49
C ASN A 126 -10.28 5.89 14.03
N LEU A 127 -9.32 6.07 13.12
CA LEU A 127 -9.61 6.27 11.71
C LEU A 127 -9.42 5.01 10.90
N ILE A 128 -8.33 4.29 11.14
CA ILE A 128 -8.04 3.07 10.38
C ILE A 128 -7.10 2.17 11.19
N ARG A 129 -7.28 0.86 11.02
CA ARG A 129 -6.38 -0.12 11.60
C ARG A 129 -5.09 -0.16 10.77
N ALA A 130 -3.94 -0.22 11.43
CA ALA A 130 -2.64 -0.29 10.78
C ALA A 130 -1.82 -1.44 11.34
N GLU A 131 -1.16 -2.20 10.47
CA GLU A 131 -0.30 -3.32 10.84
C GLU A 131 0.96 -3.29 10.00
N SER A 132 2.05 -3.85 10.53
CA SER A 132 3.24 -4.06 9.73
C SER A 132 3.03 -5.26 8.80
N PRO A 133 3.80 -5.35 7.71
CA PRO A 133 3.74 -6.54 6.84
C PRO A 133 3.97 -7.83 7.63
N GLU A 134 4.93 -7.82 8.54
CA GLU A 134 5.24 -8.98 9.37
C GLU A 134 4.07 -9.39 10.24
N GLU A 135 3.43 -8.43 10.92
CA GLU A 135 2.26 -8.71 11.77
C GLU A 135 1.10 -9.29 10.97
N PHE A 136 0.83 -8.71 9.80
CA PHE A 136 -0.25 -9.18 8.96
C PHE A 136 -0.02 -10.63 8.52
N LEU A 137 1.19 -10.92 8.03
CA LEU A 137 1.54 -12.25 7.54
C LEU A 137 1.55 -13.29 8.65
N ALA A 138 1.97 -12.92 9.85
CA ALA A 138 2.04 -13.84 10.98
C ALA A 138 0.66 -14.43 11.36
N LYS A 139 -0.41 -13.73 11.05
CA LYS A 139 -1.78 -14.17 11.34
C LYS A 139 -2.36 -15.07 10.27
N ARG A 140 -1.68 -15.21 9.14
CA ARG A 140 -2.22 -15.96 8.00
C ARG A 140 -1.64 -17.35 7.95
N LYS A 141 -2.52 -18.33 7.76
CA LYS A 141 -2.14 -19.73 7.63
C LYS A 141 -1.80 -20.11 6.20
N ASP A 142 -2.21 -19.28 5.24
CA ASP A 142 -1.99 -19.52 3.81
C ASP A 142 -0.74 -18.85 3.28
N ASP A 143 0.06 -18.23 4.16
CA ASP A 143 1.33 -17.63 3.76
C ASP A 143 2.35 -18.75 3.55
N THR A 144 2.82 -18.89 2.31
CA THR A 144 3.83 -19.90 1.97
C THR A 144 5.22 -19.28 2.06
N ARG A 145 6.01 -19.82 2.91
CA ARG A 145 7.38 -19.33 3.13
C ARG A 145 8.41 -20.10 2.33
#